data_9bcf60f27d2fa6d19b8bc01cad698003
#
_entry.id   9bcf60f27d2fa6d19b8bc01cad698003
#
_cell.length_a   1.000
_cell.length_b   1.000
_cell.length_c   1.000
_cell.angle_alpha   90.00
_cell.angle_beta   90.00
_cell.angle_gamma   90.00
#
_symmetry.space_group_name_H-M   'P 1'
#
loop_
_entity.id
_entity.type
_entity.pdbx_description
1 polymer ?
#
loop_
_entity_poly.entity_id
_entity_poly.type
_entity_poly.pdbx_seq_one_letter_code
_entity_poly.pdbx_strand_id
1 'polypeptide(L)'
;MNTELRYVSHASKQLSDKNVTETVVKMTDCCQALDVELVFTAYARENVITTHAVIRNREKGPVTLHSFYSSSLPLKADKYLLTHLYGAWAREAQVDHTLLTHGSKSIESTREVRTTHTENPAFLLTLNSDSFSETCGEVIAGALAWSGNFRLNFEVDEFDVLTVLAGANPNASEYRLRPGETFTTPEMIYTHSFCGAGGASRNLRSEEHTSELQSR
;
A
#
# COMPACT_ATOMS: atom_id res chain seq x y z
N MET A 1 11.69 -12.99 15.08
CA MET A 1 12.82 -12.03 15.14
C MET A 1 12.47 -10.88 14.25
N ASN A 2 12.60 -9.63 14.70
CA ASN A 2 12.32 -8.46 13.88
C ASN A 2 13.55 -8.11 13.05
N THR A 3 13.35 -7.61 11.83
CA THR A 3 14.43 -7.08 10.99
C THR A 3 14.87 -5.71 11.48
N GLU A 4 16.18 -5.42 11.37
CA GLU A 4 16.76 -4.11 11.66
C GLU A 4 17.41 -3.58 10.37
N LEU A 5 16.59 -2.98 9.51
CA LEU A 5 17.00 -2.51 8.20
C LEU A 5 17.78 -1.19 8.30
N ARG A 6 18.96 -1.15 7.68
CA ARG A 6 19.78 0.06 7.53
C ARG A 6 19.82 0.51 6.08
N TYR A 7 19.73 1.81 5.90
CA TYR A 7 19.88 2.45 4.60
C TYR A 7 21.30 2.22 4.05
N VAL A 8 21.37 1.86 2.78
CA VAL A 8 22.64 1.69 2.05
C VAL A 8 22.81 2.78 0.99
N SER A 9 21.84 2.91 0.09
CA SER A 9 21.90 3.86 -1.02
C SER A 9 20.51 4.06 -1.63
N HIS A 10 20.37 5.07 -2.49
CA HIS A 10 19.22 5.18 -3.37
C HIS A 10 19.66 5.61 -4.76
N ALA A 11 18.81 5.33 -5.74
CA ALA A 11 18.97 5.79 -7.11
C ALA A 11 17.61 6.13 -7.71
N SER A 12 17.53 7.20 -8.48
CA SER A 12 16.34 7.58 -9.23
C SER A 12 16.66 7.61 -10.71
N LYS A 13 15.75 7.10 -11.54
CA LYS A 13 15.83 7.14 -12.99
C LYS A 13 14.50 7.55 -13.61
N GLN A 14 14.53 8.34 -14.65
CA GLN A 14 13.38 8.52 -15.53
C GLN A 14 13.20 7.29 -16.41
N LEU A 15 11.98 6.81 -16.55
CA LEU A 15 11.63 5.73 -17.45
C LEU A 15 11.45 6.25 -18.89
N SER A 16 11.03 5.38 -19.80
CA SER A 16 10.80 5.75 -21.22
C SER A 16 9.82 6.90 -21.40
N ASP A 17 8.80 6.97 -20.54
CA ASP A 17 7.96 8.16 -20.39
C ASP A 17 8.64 9.14 -19.43
N LYS A 18 8.90 10.37 -19.89
CA LYS A 18 9.53 11.45 -19.11
C LYS A 18 8.71 11.88 -17.89
N ASN A 19 7.43 11.53 -17.82
CA ASN A 19 6.57 11.81 -16.68
C ASN A 19 6.62 10.72 -15.60
N VAL A 20 7.37 9.63 -15.84
CA VAL A 20 7.48 8.51 -14.90
C VAL A 20 8.90 8.42 -14.37
N THR A 21 9.01 8.49 -13.04
CA THR A 21 10.29 8.37 -12.32
C THR A 21 10.24 7.20 -11.37
N GLU A 22 11.21 6.29 -11.49
CA GLU A 22 11.40 5.20 -10.54
C GLU A 22 12.54 5.54 -9.58
N THR A 23 12.29 5.37 -8.28
CA THR A 23 13.30 5.51 -7.22
C THR A 23 13.41 4.21 -6.44
N VAL A 24 14.61 3.68 -6.36
CA VAL A 24 14.92 2.46 -5.60
C VAL A 24 15.77 2.83 -4.39
N VAL A 25 15.29 2.52 -3.21
CA VAL A 25 16.01 2.67 -1.94
C VAL A 25 16.49 1.30 -1.49
N LYS A 26 17.81 1.14 -1.36
CA LYS A 26 18.45 -0.12 -0.94
C LYS A 26 18.73 -0.11 0.54
N MET A 27 18.32 -1.18 1.20
CA MET A 27 18.51 -1.42 2.62
C MET A 27 19.09 -2.81 2.84
N THR A 28 19.78 -3.01 3.95
CA THR A 28 20.27 -4.31 4.38
C THR A 28 19.97 -4.52 5.85
N ASP A 29 19.69 -5.76 6.24
CA ASP A 29 19.53 -6.10 7.65
C ASP A 29 20.89 -6.22 8.33
N CYS A 30 20.99 -5.74 9.59
CA CYS A 30 22.23 -5.76 10.35
C CYS A 30 22.56 -7.11 10.98
N CYS A 31 21.53 -7.91 11.23
CA CYS A 31 21.63 -9.16 11.97
C CYS A 31 21.51 -10.39 11.06
N GLN A 32 20.87 -10.22 9.92
CA GLN A 32 20.63 -11.27 8.93
C GLN A 32 21.11 -10.84 7.56
N ALA A 33 21.58 -11.77 6.76
CA ALA A 33 22.00 -11.47 5.40
C ALA A 33 20.76 -11.33 4.48
N LEU A 34 19.94 -10.30 4.72
CA LEU A 34 18.81 -9.91 3.92
C LEU A 34 19.02 -8.55 3.29
N ASP A 35 18.75 -8.45 1.99
CA ASP A 35 18.65 -7.16 1.32
C ASP A 35 17.19 -6.85 1.04
N VAL A 36 16.82 -5.58 1.20
CA VAL A 36 15.49 -5.07 0.89
C VAL A 36 15.64 -3.87 -0.02
N GLU A 37 14.95 -3.89 -1.15
CA GLU A 37 14.81 -2.74 -2.03
C GLU A 37 13.37 -2.23 -1.92
N LEU A 38 13.20 -0.95 -1.57
CA LEU A 38 11.91 -0.27 -1.64
C LEU A 38 11.88 0.45 -2.98
N VAL A 39 10.91 0.09 -3.81
CA VAL A 39 10.74 0.65 -5.14
C VAL A 39 9.54 1.59 -5.13
N PHE A 40 9.76 2.83 -5.56
CA PHE A 40 8.73 3.84 -5.71
C PHE A 40 8.68 4.28 -7.18
N THR A 41 7.50 4.24 -7.79
CA THR A 41 7.31 4.76 -9.14
C THR A 41 6.30 5.90 -9.10
N ALA A 42 6.75 7.09 -9.48
CA ALA A 42 5.93 8.29 -9.50
C ALA A 42 5.46 8.59 -10.94
N TYR A 43 4.16 8.64 -11.14
CA TYR A 43 3.46 9.02 -12.36
C TYR A 43 3.00 10.47 -12.20
N ALA A 44 3.88 11.41 -12.62
CA ALA A 44 3.67 12.83 -12.32
C ALA A 44 2.42 13.42 -13.02
N ARG A 45 2.08 12.93 -14.21
CA ARG A 45 0.92 13.38 -14.97
C ARG A 45 -0.40 12.93 -14.33
N GLU A 46 -0.43 11.71 -13.86
CA GLU A 46 -1.60 11.05 -13.24
C GLU A 46 -1.74 11.38 -11.77
N ASN A 47 -0.69 11.98 -11.17
CA ASN A 47 -0.59 12.23 -9.72
C ASN A 47 -0.75 10.94 -8.89
N VAL A 48 -0.05 9.89 -9.31
CA VAL A 48 -0.06 8.57 -8.67
C VAL A 48 1.35 8.16 -8.29
N ILE A 49 1.50 7.48 -7.18
CA ILE A 49 2.73 6.82 -6.75
C ILE A 49 2.41 5.35 -6.48
N THR A 50 3.20 4.45 -7.07
CA THR A 50 3.17 3.04 -6.70
C THR A 50 4.38 2.67 -5.86
N THR A 51 4.24 1.68 -4.98
CA THR A 51 5.35 1.18 -4.15
C THR A 51 5.23 -0.31 -3.89
N HIS A 52 6.37 -0.96 -3.90
CA HIS A 52 6.52 -2.36 -3.47
C HIS A 52 7.91 -2.58 -2.87
N ALA A 53 8.07 -3.72 -2.20
CA ALA A 53 9.35 -4.16 -1.66
C ALA A 53 9.87 -5.39 -2.39
N VAL A 54 11.18 -5.45 -2.60
CA VAL A 54 11.90 -6.61 -3.13
C VAL A 54 12.83 -7.13 -2.04
N ILE A 55 12.58 -8.33 -1.55
CA ILE A 55 13.31 -8.94 -0.44
C ILE A 55 14.18 -10.07 -1.00
N ARG A 56 15.49 -10.01 -0.77
CA ARG A 56 16.44 -11.01 -1.24
C ARG A 56 17.13 -11.71 -0.08
N ASN A 57 17.08 -13.04 -0.08
CA ASN A 57 17.81 -13.87 0.86
C ASN A 57 19.26 -14.07 0.43
N ARG A 58 20.22 -13.56 1.22
CA ARG A 58 21.67 -13.82 1.06
C ARG A 58 22.22 -14.75 2.12
N GLU A 59 21.36 -15.29 2.99
CA GLU A 59 21.75 -16.31 3.95
C GLU A 59 22.14 -17.62 3.25
N LYS A 60 22.94 -18.45 3.94
CA LYS A 60 23.32 -19.80 3.46
C LYS A 60 22.16 -20.79 3.57
N GLY A 61 21.15 -20.49 4.36
CA GLY A 61 19.96 -21.29 4.61
C GLY A 61 18.68 -20.60 4.13
N PRO A 62 17.54 -21.31 4.15
CA PRO A 62 16.25 -20.72 3.83
C PRO A 62 15.79 -19.80 4.97
N VAL A 63 15.14 -18.69 4.60
CA VAL A 63 14.49 -17.75 5.51
C VAL A 63 12.98 -17.81 5.31
N THR A 64 12.22 -17.81 6.39
CA THR A 64 10.76 -17.76 6.33
C THR A 64 10.28 -16.34 6.63
N LEU A 65 9.56 -15.75 5.68
CA LEU A 65 8.89 -14.47 5.84
C LEU A 65 7.51 -14.72 6.44
N HIS A 66 7.31 -14.30 7.69
CA HIS A 66 6.03 -14.44 8.39
C HIS A 66 5.14 -13.22 8.22
N SER A 67 5.74 -12.03 8.11
CA SER A 67 5.02 -10.78 7.92
C SER A 67 5.86 -9.85 7.06
N PHE A 68 5.25 -9.30 6.04
CA PHE A 68 5.86 -8.33 5.13
C PHE A 68 4.77 -7.41 4.58
N TYR A 69 5.12 -6.16 4.35
CA TYR A 69 4.20 -5.16 3.80
C TYR A 69 4.77 -4.59 2.51
N SER A 70 3.89 -4.22 1.61
CA SER A 70 4.22 -3.53 0.36
C SER A 70 4.55 -2.06 0.61
N SER A 71 3.93 -1.50 1.66
CA SER A 71 4.03 -0.08 1.97
C SER A 71 3.80 0.19 3.45
N SER A 72 4.48 1.23 3.94
CA SER A 72 4.25 1.90 5.22
C SER A 72 4.18 3.40 4.95
N LEU A 73 3.01 4.00 5.16
CA LEU A 73 2.74 5.41 4.92
C LEU A 73 2.39 6.11 6.23
N PRO A 74 3.32 6.87 6.84
CA PRO A 74 3.02 7.72 7.99
C PRO A 74 2.38 9.04 7.54
N LEU A 75 1.33 9.47 8.25
CA LEU A 75 0.58 10.69 7.98
C LEU A 75 0.33 11.45 9.28
N LYS A 76 0.35 12.78 9.22
CA LYS A 76 0.01 13.65 10.35
C LYS A 76 -1.12 14.59 9.95
N ALA A 77 -2.26 14.49 10.63
CA ALA A 77 -3.42 15.35 10.47
C ALA A 77 -4.18 15.43 11.80
N ASP A 78 -5.11 16.37 11.94
CA ASP A 78 -5.92 16.52 13.15
C ASP A 78 -7.03 15.47 13.23
N LYS A 79 -7.52 15.02 12.07
CA LYS A 79 -8.58 14.01 11.94
C LYS A 79 -8.33 13.13 10.72
N TYR A 80 -8.78 11.89 10.81
CA TYR A 80 -8.70 10.89 9.76
C TYR A 80 -10.05 10.20 9.59
N LEU A 81 -10.75 10.46 8.49
CA LEU A 81 -11.97 9.75 8.13
C LEU A 81 -11.65 8.68 7.10
N LEU A 82 -11.68 7.43 7.53
CA LEU A 82 -11.49 6.27 6.66
C LEU A 82 -12.82 5.93 5.97
N THR A 83 -12.79 5.85 4.64
CA THR A 83 -13.89 5.38 3.81
C THR A 83 -13.44 4.14 3.04
N HIS A 84 -14.20 3.06 3.13
CA HIS A 84 -13.92 1.83 2.39
C HIS A 84 -15.20 1.14 1.93
N LEU A 85 -15.03 0.17 1.02
CA LEU A 85 -16.12 -0.61 0.48
C LEU A 85 -16.13 -2.01 1.11
N TYR A 86 -17.30 -2.44 1.55
CA TYR A 86 -17.56 -3.79 2.03
C TYR A 86 -18.81 -4.35 1.38
N GLY A 87 -19.12 -5.62 1.58
CA GLY A 87 -20.33 -6.18 1.03
C GLY A 87 -20.54 -7.66 1.30
N ALA A 88 -21.59 -8.17 0.65
CA ALA A 88 -21.96 -9.55 0.63
C ALA A 88 -22.55 -9.87 -0.74
N TRP A 89 -22.81 -11.14 -1.03
CA TRP A 89 -23.53 -11.54 -2.25
C TRP A 89 -24.89 -10.81 -2.36
N ALA A 90 -25.13 -10.21 -3.52
CA ALA A 90 -26.29 -9.34 -3.81
C ALA A 90 -26.38 -8.06 -2.96
N ARG A 91 -25.29 -7.67 -2.27
CA ARG A 91 -25.15 -6.42 -1.51
C ARG A 91 -23.69 -5.93 -1.59
N GLU A 92 -23.12 -5.91 -2.78
CA GLU A 92 -21.76 -5.49 -3.05
C GLU A 92 -21.59 -3.97 -2.92
N ALA A 93 -20.34 -3.55 -2.69
CA ALA A 93 -19.91 -2.15 -2.70
C ALA A 93 -20.72 -1.22 -1.76
N GLN A 94 -21.02 -1.69 -0.55
CA GLN A 94 -21.55 -0.82 0.50
C GLN A 94 -20.44 0.07 1.03
N VAL A 95 -20.74 1.34 1.26
CA VAL A 95 -19.78 2.31 1.78
C VAL A 95 -19.81 2.33 3.30
N ASP A 96 -18.65 2.23 3.94
CA ASP A 96 -18.46 2.50 5.37
C ASP A 96 -17.57 3.72 5.59
N HIS A 97 -17.94 4.55 6.57
CA HIS A 97 -17.17 5.69 7.03
C HIS A 97 -16.82 5.52 8.50
N THR A 98 -15.53 5.48 8.82
CA THR A 98 -15.04 5.35 10.19
C THR A 98 -14.09 6.49 10.53
N LEU A 99 -14.41 7.29 11.55
CA LEU A 99 -13.46 8.24 12.11
C LEU A 99 -12.43 7.45 12.91
N LEU A 100 -11.16 7.53 12.49
CA LEU A 100 -10.07 6.87 13.19
C LEU A 100 -9.70 7.63 14.46
N THR A 101 -9.52 6.89 15.53
CA THR A 101 -9.06 7.36 16.82
C THR A 101 -7.85 6.54 17.24
N HIS A 102 -7.22 6.90 18.35
CA HIS A 102 -6.09 6.16 18.91
C HIS A 102 -6.36 4.64 18.93
N GLY A 103 -5.42 3.87 18.40
CA GLY A 103 -5.53 2.43 18.24
C GLY A 103 -5.45 2.00 16.78
N SER A 104 -5.89 0.78 16.49
CA SER A 104 -5.75 0.16 15.17
C SER A 104 -7.09 -0.28 14.59
N LYS A 105 -7.32 0.03 13.31
CA LYS A 105 -8.41 -0.48 12.46
C LYS A 105 -7.79 -1.24 11.29
N SER A 106 -8.28 -2.46 11.02
CA SER A 106 -7.86 -3.23 9.83
C SER A 106 -9.02 -3.44 8.87
N ILE A 107 -8.72 -3.35 7.57
CA ILE A 107 -9.53 -3.86 6.48
C ILE A 107 -8.77 -5.07 5.93
N GLU A 108 -9.35 -6.27 6.01
CA GLU A 108 -8.62 -7.48 5.65
C GLU A 108 -9.49 -8.58 5.06
N SER A 109 -8.91 -9.40 4.22
CA SER A 109 -9.51 -10.64 3.74
C SER A 109 -8.58 -11.82 4.05
N THR A 110 -9.19 -12.92 4.51
CA THR A 110 -8.57 -14.23 4.72
C THR A 110 -9.28 -15.31 3.91
N ARG A 111 -10.06 -14.92 2.90
CA ARG A 111 -10.94 -15.79 2.11
C ARG A 111 -10.35 -16.16 0.76
N GLU A 112 -9.02 -16.12 0.63
CA GLU A 112 -8.25 -16.40 -0.59
C GLU A 112 -8.64 -15.42 -1.74
N VAL A 113 -8.95 -15.94 -2.93
CA VAL A 113 -9.25 -15.11 -4.11
C VAL A 113 -10.64 -14.44 -4.10
N ARG A 114 -11.42 -14.61 -3.05
CA ARG A 114 -12.76 -14.01 -2.93
C ARG A 114 -12.73 -12.69 -2.15
N THR A 115 -11.79 -11.82 -2.43
CA THR A 115 -11.61 -10.55 -1.71
C THR A 115 -12.75 -9.57 -1.95
N THR A 116 -13.31 -9.55 -3.16
CA THR A 116 -14.23 -8.50 -3.63
C THR A 116 -15.65 -8.55 -3.09
N HIS A 117 -16.08 -9.66 -2.47
CA HIS A 117 -17.46 -9.77 -1.97
C HIS A 117 -17.63 -9.21 -0.57
N THR A 118 -16.60 -9.23 0.28
CA THR A 118 -16.71 -8.82 1.67
C THR A 118 -15.91 -7.56 1.98
N GLU A 119 -14.69 -7.48 1.49
CA GLU A 119 -13.79 -6.34 1.69
C GLU A 119 -13.08 -6.03 0.38
N ASN A 120 -12.84 -4.75 0.12
CA ASN A 120 -12.11 -4.29 -1.05
C ASN A 120 -10.69 -3.86 -0.62
N PRO A 121 -9.61 -4.24 -1.34
CA PRO A 121 -8.25 -3.84 -1.03
C PRO A 121 -7.95 -2.36 -1.38
N ALA A 122 -8.93 -1.48 -1.18
CA ALA A 122 -8.84 -0.06 -1.46
C ALA A 122 -9.51 0.78 -0.38
N PHE A 123 -9.05 2.01 -0.22
CA PHE A 123 -9.58 2.95 0.75
C PHE A 123 -9.47 4.40 0.25
N LEU A 124 -10.27 5.26 0.86
CA LEU A 124 -10.12 6.71 0.83
C LEU A 124 -9.91 7.20 2.26
N LEU A 125 -8.96 8.09 2.45
CA LEU A 125 -8.66 8.71 3.74
C LEU A 125 -8.80 10.22 3.60
N THR A 126 -9.90 10.77 4.15
CA THR A 126 -10.09 12.21 4.23
C THR A 126 -9.35 12.75 5.43
N LEU A 127 -8.49 13.76 5.21
CA LEU A 127 -7.66 14.38 6.23
C LEU A 127 -8.32 15.68 6.75
N ASN A 128 -8.12 15.96 8.05
CA ASN A 128 -8.57 17.19 8.71
C ASN A 128 -10.10 17.43 8.66
N SER A 129 -10.89 16.37 8.43
CA SER A 129 -12.34 16.44 8.36
C SER A 129 -12.98 15.17 8.92
N ASP A 130 -14.21 15.30 9.45
CA ASP A 130 -15.08 14.20 9.86
C ASP A 130 -16.21 13.92 8.85
N SER A 131 -16.19 14.60 7.70
CA SER A 131 -17.18 14.46 6.66
C SER A 131 -16.57 14.09 5.32
N PHE A 132 -17.21 13.15 4.63
CA PHE A 132 -16.88 12.74 3.27
C PHE A 132 -17.39 13.79 2.26
N SER A 133 -16.59 14.09 1.25
CA SER A 133 -16.97 14.94 0.13
C SER A 133 -16.38 14.45 -1.19
N GLU A 134 -17.22 14.46 -2.24
CA GLU A 134 -16.80 14.14 -3.61
C GLU A 134 -16.00 15.25 -4.27
N THR A 135 -16.22 16.51 -3.87
CA THR A 135 -15.76 17.67 -4.63
C THR A 135 -14.76 18.55 -3.92
N CYS A 136 -14.62 18.40 -2.61
CA CYS A 136 -13.72 19.24 -1.81
C CYS A 136 -13.08 18.46 -0.66
N GLY A 137 -12.00 19.02 -0.09
CA GLY A 137 -11.23 18.45 0.99
C GLY A 137 -10.01 17.66 0.52
N GLU A 138 -9.11 17.43 1.46
CA GLU A 138 -7.87 16.70 1.24
C GLU A 138 -8.11 15.21 1.40
N VAL A 139 -7.81 14.43 0.38
CA VAL A 139 -8.05 12.99 0.34
C VAL A 139 -6.80 12.27 -0.18
N ILE A 140 -6.40 11.23 0.54
CA ILE A 140 -5.46 10.22 0.07
C ILE A 140 -6.27 8.98 -0.28
N ALA A 141 -6.12 8.47 -1.50
CA ALA A 141 -6.65 7.18 -1.89
C ALA A 141 -5.54 6.14 -1.99
N GLY A 142 -5.84 4.91 -1.62
CA GLY A 142 -4.91 3.79 -1.74
C GLY A 142 -5.61 2.54 -2.24
N ALA A 143 -4.90 1.77 -3.08
CA ALA A 143 -5.36 0.48 -3.59
C ALA A 143 -4.19 -0.51 -3.65
N LEU A 144 -4.38 -1.73 -3.14
CA LEU A 144 -3.39 -2.79 -3.24
C LEU A 144 -3.69 -3.65 -4.48
N ALA A 145 -2.73 -3.73 -5.39
CA ALA A 145 -2.80 -4.55 -6.61
C ALA A 145 -2.59 -6.04 -6.28
N TRP A 146 -3.55 -6.63 -5.59
CA TRP A 146 -3.49 -8.00 -5.13
C TRP A 146 -4.86 -8.67 -5.09
N SER A 147 -4.98 -9.85 -5.68
CA SER A 147 -6.22 -10.64 -5.73
C SER A 147 -6.34 -11.70 -4.64
N GLY A 148 -5.31 -11.89 -3.81
CA GLY A 148 -5.29 -12.83 -2.70
C GLY A 148 -5.67 -12.22 -1.36
N ASN A 149 -5.37 -12.93 -0.28
CA ASN A 149 -5.57 -12.42 1.07
C ASN A 149 -4.74 -11.16 1.30
N PHE A 150 -5.36 -10.09 1.78
CA PHE A 150 -4.73 -8.80 2.00
C PHE A 150 -5.04 -8.25 3.40
N ARG A 151 -4.20 -7.32 3.85
CA ARG A 151 -4.44 -6.50 5.03
C ARG A 151 -4.00 -5.05 4.76
N LEU A 152 -4.91 -4.14 5.05
CA LEU A 152 -4.65 -2.71 5.19
C LEU A 152 -4.86 -2.37 6.66
N ASN A 153 -3.81 -1.98 7.37
CA ASN A 153 -3.86 -1.63 8.78
C ASN A 153 -3.64 -0.14 8.96
N PHE A 154 -4.53 0.49 9.71
CA PHE A 154 -4.55 1.92 10.03
C PHE A 154 -4.34 2.05 11.53
N GLU A 155 -3.19 2.55 11.95
CA GLU A 155 -2.82 2.69 13.36
C GLU A 155 -2.53 4.15 13.68
N VAL A 156 -3.29 4.71 14.62
CA VAL A 156 -3.08 6.05 15.17
C VAL A 156 -2.37 5.91 16.51
N ASP A 157 -1.17 6.47 16.60
CA ASP A 157 -0.33 6.43 17.80
C ASP A 157 -0.72 7.51 18.84
N GLU A 158 0.02 7.55 19.95
CA GLU A 158 -0.18 8.51 21.05
C GLU A 158 0.18 9.97 20.69
N PHE A 159 0.78 10.19 19.53
CA PHE A 159 1.12 11.51 18.97
C PHE A 159 0.19 11.93 17.84
N ASP A 160 -0.93 11.22 17.65
CA ASP A 160 -1.88 11.39 16.55
C ASP A 160 -1.25 11.22 15.16
N VAL A 161 -0.19 10.41 15.04
CA VAL A 161 0.37 10.00 13.76
C VAL A 161 -0.34 8.75 13.30
N LEU A 162 -0.95 8.80 12.11
CA LEU A 162 -1.51 7.63 11.46
C LEU A 162 -0.43 6.94 10.64
N THR A 163 -0.25 5.64 10.86
CA THR A 163 0.56 4.77 9.98
C THR A 163 -0.35 3.81 9.23
N VAL A 164 -0.30 3.86 7.91
CA VAL A 164 -1.00 2.91 7.04
C VAL A 164 -0.01 1.84 6.58
N LEU A 165 -0.23 0.59 7.01
CA LEU A 165 0.51 -0.59 6.55
C LEU A 165 -0.35 -1.36 5.57
N ALA A 166 0.17 -1.62 4.36
CA ALA A 166 -0.56 -2.29 3.30
C ALA A 166 0.24 -3.46 2.72
N GLY A 167 -0.41 -4.61 2.52
CA GLY A 167 0.27 -5.77 1.92
C GLY A 167 -0.59 -7.04 1.92
N ALA A 168 0.05 -8.15 1.53
CA ALA A 168 -0.55 -9.47 1.66
C ALA A 168 -0.82 -9.80 3.13
N ASN A 169 -1.94 -10.50 3.41
CA ASN A 169 -2.31 -10.85 4.77
C ASN A 169 -1.35 -11.92 5.32
N PRO A 170 -0.68 -11.69 6.46
CA PRO A 170 0.24 -12.64 7.06
C PRO A 170 -0.46 -13.84 7.73
N ASN A 171 -1.78 -13.78 7.94
CA ASN A 171 -2.52 -14.86 8.59
C ASN A 171 -2.54 -16.11 7.71
N ALA A 172 -2.09 -17.23 8.28
CA ALA A 172 -1.98 -18.53 7.62
C ALA A 172 -1.17 -18.50 6.30
N SER A 173 -0.24 -17.56 6.19
CA SER A 173 0.61 -17.35 5.01
C SER A 173 2.08 -17.29 5.46
N GLU A 174 2.89 -18.18 4.94
CA GLU A 174 4.34 -18.17 5.11
C GLU A 174 4.98 -18.24 3.74
N TYR A 175 6.00 -17.42 3.53
CA TYR A 175 6.81 -17.51 2.32
C TYR A 175 8.23 -17.95 2.68
N ARG A 176 8.62 -19.14 2.21
CA ARG A 176 9.96 -19.70 2.45
C ARG A 176 10.89 -19.35 1.30
N LEU A 177 11.80 -18.44 1.56
CA LEU A 177 12.78 -17.93 0.62
C LEU A 177 14.07 -18.75 0.69
N ARG A 178 14.45 -19.44 -0.38
CA ARG A 178 15.70 -20.19 -0.47
C ARG A 178 16.92 -19.24 -0.59
N PRO A 179 18.14 -19.75 -0.34
CA PRO A 179 19.34 -18.96 -0.57
C PRO A 179 19.41 -18.40 -1.98
N GLY A 180 19.60 -17.09 -2.11
CA GLY A 180 19.68 -16.37 -3.37
C GLY A 180 18.34 -16.03 -4.02
N GLU A 181 17.21 -16.56 -3.52
CA GLU A 181 15.88 -16.21 -4.01
C GLU A 181 15.48 -14.80 -3.63
N THR A 182 14.59 -14.25 -4.45
CA THR A 182 14.01 -12.93 -4.28
C THR A 182 12.49 -13.04 -4.22
N PHE A 183 11.88 -12.31 -3.31
CA PHE A 183 10.44 -12.16 -3.18
C PHE A 183 10.04 -10.71 -3.43
N THR A 184 9.08 -10.50 -4.31
CA THR A 184 8.51 -9.17 -4.57
C THR A 184 7.11 -9.10 -3.97
N THR A 185 6.85 -8.09 -3.14
CA THR A 185 5.52 -7.87 -2.55
C THR A 185 4.55 -7.36 -3.61
N PRO A 186 3.22 -7.51 -3.39
CA PRO A 186 2.23 -6.83 -4.20
C PRO A 186 2.47 -5.33 -4.27
N GLU A 187 2.05 -4.69 -5.35
CA GLU A 187 2.19 -3.25 -5.50
C GLU A 187 1.07 -2.51 -4.77
N MET A 188 1.43 -1.47 -4.02
CA MET A 188 0.50 -0.54 -3.38
C MET A 188 0.48 0.77 -4.16
N ILE A 189 -0.71 1.22 -4.53
CA ILE A 189 -0.96 2.40 -5.36
C ILE A 189 -1.52 3.50 -4.46
N TYR A 190 -0.99 4.71 -4.56
CA TYR A 190 -1.46 5.88 -3.82
C TYR A 190 -1.69 7.06 -4.75
N THR A 191 -2.69 7.85 -4.41
CA THR A 191 -2.88 9.19 -4.97
C THR A 191 -3.33 10.16 -3.91
N HIS A 192 -3.10 11.44 -4.14
CA HIS A 192 -3.48 12.54 -3.27
C HIS A 192 -4.30 13.57 -4.05
N SER A 193 -5.33 14.15 -3.43
CA SER A 193 -6.19 15.15 -4.06
C SER A 193 -6.70 16.16 -3.04
N PHE A 194 -6.73 17.44 -3.40
CA PHE A 194 -7.45 18.50 -2.69
C PHE A 194 -8.87 18.72 -3.21
N CYS A 195 -9.26 17.99 -4.26
CA CYS A 195 -10.58 18.08 -4.90
C CYS A 195 -11.52 16.93 -4.45
N GLY A 196 -11.41 16.51 -3.19
CA GLY A 196 -12.24 15.46 -2.62
C GLY A 196 -12.00 14.06 -3.22
N ALA A 197 -12.90 13.14 -2.91
CA ALA A 197 -12.83 11.75 -3.35
C ALA A 197 -12.94 11.58 -4.87
N GLY A 198 -13.72 12.40 -5.55
CA GLY A 198 -13.85 12.41 -7.00
C GLY A 198 -12.55 12.78 -7.71
N GLY A 199 -11.74 13.67 -7.10
CA GLY A 199 -10.41 14.02 -7.60
C GLY A 199 -9.46 12.81 -7.52
N ALA A 200 -9.38 12.18 -6.37
CA ALA A 200 -8.57 10.99 -6.16
C ALA A 200 -8.99 9.82 -7.06
N SER A 201 -10.29 9.59 -7.22
CA SER A 201 -10.83 8.55 -8.11
C SER A 201 -10.49 8.78 -9.58
N ARG A 202 -10.45 10.04 -10.04
CA ARG A 202 -10.03 10.35 -11.43
C ARG A 202 -8.56 10.05 -11.66
N ASN A 203 -7.70 10.35 -10.69
CA ASN A 203 -6.27 10.07 -10.79
C ASN A 203 -6.01 8.56 -10.95
N LEU A 204 -6.63 7.72 -10.11
CA LEU A 204 -6.48 6.26 -10.18
C LEU A 204 -6.96 5.68 -11.53
N ARG A 205 -8.07 6.18 -12.07
CA ARG A 205 -8.56 5.73 -13.39
C ARG A 205 -7.63 6.11 -14.55
N SER A 206 -6.96 7.24 -14.45
CA SER A 206 -5.99 7.67 -15.48
C SER A 206 -4.76 6.77 -15.50
N GLU A 207 -4.33 6.25 -14.34
CA GLU A 207 -3.20 5.33 -14.23
C GLU A 207 -3.52 3.95 -14.84
N GLU A 208 -4.71 3.40 -14.62
CA GLU A 208 -5.13 2.13 -15.21
C GLU A 208 -4.98 2.13 -16.73
N HIS A 209 -5.37 3.21 -17.42
CA HIS A 209 -5.21 3.34 -18.87
C HIS A 209 -3.74 3.40 -19.31
N THR A 210 -2.86 3.95 -18.49
CA THR A 210 -1.42 4.05 -18.80
C THR A 210 -0.74 2.69 -18.66
N SER A 211 -1.08 1.90 -17.64
CA SER A 211 -0.51 0.57 -17.40
C SER A 211 -0.93 -0.45 -18.49
N GLU A 212 -2.15 -0.38 -19.01
CA GLU A 212 -2.60 -1.24 -20.13
C GLU A 212 -1.84 -0.97 -21.43
N LEU A 213 -1.44 0.27 -21.69
CA LEU A 213 -0.67 0.64 -22.88
C LEU A 213 0.80 0.19 -22.80
N GLN A 214 1.34 0.02 -21.61
CA GLN A 214 2.72 -0.45 -21.42
C GLN A 214 2.83 -1.98 -21.43
N SER A 215 1.73 -2.71 -21.29
CA SER A 215 1.69 -4.19 -21.33
C SER A 215 1.51 -4.78 -22.74
N ARG A 216 1.44 -3.94 -23.78
CA ARG A 216 1.40 -4.32 -25.20
C ARG A 216 2.73 -3.99 -25.87
#